data_a1e7483a60d5b491af1aa40726fb8321
#
_entry.id   a1e7483a60d5b491af1aa40726fb8321
#
_cell.length_a   1.000
_cell.length_b   1.000
_cell.length_c   1.000
_cell.angle_alpha   90.00
_cell.angle_beta   90.00
_cell.angle_gamma   90.00
#
_symmetry.space_group_name_H-M   'P 1'
#
loop_
_entity.id
_entity.type
_entity.pdbx_description
1 polymer ?
#
loop_
_entity_poly.entity_id
_entity_poly.type
_entity_poly.pdbx_seq_one_letter_code
_entity_poly.pdbx_strand_id
1 'polypeptide(L)'
;MFTKTLVAAALLASLVAPLAASADGEVEQRIDNQQQRINQGVRNGSLTYGEYHRLDNGLDRIEAQRRRDLRDGKLSPAEYRQLNREENRLSDNIYFQKHDRQHQRHR
;
A
#
# COMPACT_ATOMS: atom_id res chain seq x y z
N MET A 1 -19.99 -28.50 28.30
CA MET A 1 -20.97 -28.22 27.25
C MET A 1 -21.30 -26.75 27.09
N PHE A 2 -21.51 -26.06 28.17
CA PHE A 2 -21.90 -24.64 28.12
C PHE A 2 -20.79 -23.73 27.68
N THR A 3 -19.54 -24.11 27.87
CA THR A 3 -18.37 -23.33 27.51
C THR A 3 -18.17 -23.18 25.98
N LYS A 4 -18.64 -24.13 25.19
CA LYS A 4 -18.50 -24.09 23.74
C LYS A 4 -19.30 -22.98 23.07
N THR A 5 -20.49 -22.72 23.58
CA THR A 5 -21.37 -21.68 23.05
C THR A 5 -20.81 -20.28 23.32
N LEU A 6 -20.18 -20.07 24.47
CA LEU A 6 -19.59 -18.79 24.84
C LEU A 6 -18.39 -18.43 23.97
N VAL A 7 -17.59 -19.45 23.63
CA VAL A 7 -16.39 -19.23 22.77
C VAL A 7 -16.80 -18.82 21.36
N ALA A 8 -17.84 -19.43 20.82
CA ALA A 8 -18.34 -19.09 19.49
C ALA A 8 -18.84 -17.63 19.40
N ALA A 9 -19.52 -17.18 20.45
CA ALA A 9 -20.02 -15.79 20.52
C ALA A 9 -18.88 -14.78 20.55
N ALA A 10 -17.81 -15.10 21.30
CA ALA A 10 -16.65 -14.22 21.38
C ALA A 10 -15.93 -14.07 20.02
N LEU A 11 -15.85 -15.17 19.27
CA LEU A 11 -15.23 -15.14 17.94
C LEU A 11 -16.01 -14.28 16.96
N LEU A 12 -17.33 -14.33 16.99
CA LEU A 12 -18.18 -13.51 16.14
C LEU A 12 -18.01 -12.02 16.44
N ALA A 13 -17.90 -11.66 17.71
CA ALA A 13 -17.71 -10.27 18.11
C ALA A 13 -16.38 -9.70 17.60
N SER A 14 -15.32 -10.51 17.58
CA SER A 14 -14.01 -10.04 17.13
C SER A 14 -13.90 -9.84 15.63
N LEU A 15 -14.77 -10.48 14.83
CA LEU A 15 -14.77 -10.33 13.38
C LEU A 15 -15.40 -9.02 12.91
N VAL A 16 -16.27 -8.40 13.74
CA VAL A 16 -16.99 -7.19 13.35
C VAL A 16 -16.20 -5.91 13.68
N ALA A 17 -15.41 -5.93 14.74
CA ALA A 17 -14.76 -4.74 15.28
C ALA A 17 -13.72 -4.06 14.37
N PRO A 18 -12.89 -4.77 13.57
CA PRO A 18 -11.75 -4.15 12.90
C PRO A 18 -11.97 -3.69 11.47
N LEU A 19 -13.21 -3.48 11.00
CA LEU A 19 -13.45 -3.08 9.61
C LEU A 19 -12.82 -1.73 9.27
N ALA A 20 -12.90 -0.75 10.17
CA ALA A 20 -12.31 0.57 9.95
C ALA A 20 -10.78 0.52 10.00
N ALA A 21 -10.21 -0.34 10.86
CA ALA A 21 -8.78 -0.53 10.94
C ALA A 21 -8.22 -1.28 9.74
N SER A 22 -9.04 -2.14 9.07
CA SER A 22 -8.62 -2.86 7.87
C SER A 22 -8.30 -1.97 6.70
N ALA A 23 -9.07 -0.89 6.49
CA ALA A 23 -8.84 0.03 5.37
C ALA A 23 -7.47 0.69 5.49
N ASP A 24 -7.12 1.18 6.67
CA ASP A 24 -5.80 1.77 6.89
C ASP A 24 -4.71 0.71 6.81
N GLY A 25 -4.95 -0.47 7.36
CA GLY A 25 -4.00 -1.58 7.28
C GLY A 25 -3.70 -2.00 5.85
N GLU A 26 -4.71 -2.03 5.00
CA GLU A 26 -4.53 -2.32 3.58
C GLU A 26 -3.68 -1.27 2.88
N VAL A 27 -3.95 0.00 3.14
CA VAL A 27 -3.17 1.10 2.56
C VAL A 27 -1.72 0.99 2.99
N GLU A 28 -1.48 0.78 4.28
CA GLU A 28 -0.13 0.65 4.82
C GLU A 28 0.60 -0.53 4.21
N GLN A 29 -0.05 -1.67 4.09
CA GLN A 29 0.56 -2.86 3.50
C GLN A 29 0.92 -2.63 2.04
N ARG A 30 0.07 -1.95 1.27
CA ARG A 30 0.39 -1.62 -0.12
C ARG A 30 1.58 -0.69 -0.22
N ILE A 31 1.68 0.30 0.67
CA ILE A 31 2.84 1.19 0.73
C ILE A 31 4.11 0.39 0.96
N ASP A 32 4.09 -0.53 1.92
CA ASP A 32 5.24 -1.39 2.20
C ASP A 32 5.62 -2.25 1.00
N ASN A 33 4.64 -2.83 0.34
CA ASN A 33 4.87 -3.64 -0.87
C ASN A 33 5.49 -2.82 -1.99
N GLN A 34 5.01 -1.61 -2.17
CA GLN A 34 5.54 -0.71 -3.19
C GLN A 34 6.97 -0.30 -2.88
N GLN A 35 7.27 -0.03 -1.61
CA GLN A 35 8.63 0.26 -1.19
C GLN A 35 9.57 -0.90 -1.49
N GLN A 36 9.14 -2.12 -1.20
CA GLN A 36 9.93 -3.31 -1.49
C GLN A 36 10.18 -3.47 -3.00
N ARG A 37 9.17 -3.23 -3.81
CA ARG A 37 9.30 -3.31 -5.26
C ARG A 37 10.29 -2.28 -5.81
N ILE A 38 10.24 -1.06 -5.29
CA ILE A 38 11.18 0.00 -5.66
C ILE A 38 12.60 -0.40 -5.26
N ASN A 39 12.79 -0.84 -4.04
CA ASN A 39 14.10 -1.24 -3.53
C ASN A 39 14.66 -2.43 -4.34
N GLN A 40 13.81 -3.38 -4.68
CA GLN A 40 14.21 -4.53 -5.49
C GLN A 40 14.64 -4.09 -6.89
N GLY A 41 13.94 -3.11 -7.46
CA GLY A 41 14.29 -2.56 -8.77
C GLY A 41 15.67 -1.92 -8.78
N VAL A 42 16.06 -1.27 -7.68
CA VAL A 42 17.41 -0.72 -7.53
C VAL A 42 18.43 -1.86 -7.46
N ARG A 43 18.18 -2.84 -6.61
CA ARG A 43 19.12 -3.95 -6.39
C ARG A 43 19.35 -4.78 -7.65
N ASN A 44 18.32 -5.03 -8.43
CA ASN A 44 18.45 -5.86 -9.63
C ASN A 44 18.78 -5.06 -10.90
N GLY A 45 18.97 -3.74 -10.76
CA GLY A 45 19.36 -2.90 -11.88
C GLY A 45 18.24 -2.54 -12.85
N SER A 46 16.98 -2.82 -12.51
CA SER A 46 15.86 -2.46 -13.39
C SER A 46 15.40 -1.01 -13.22
N LEU A 47 15.87 -0.32 -12.19
CA LEU A 47 15.62 1.10 -11.97
C LEU A 47 16.94 1.85 -11.91
N THR A 48 17.00 2.99 -12.61
CA THR A 48 18.10 3.93 -12.45
C THR A 48 17.93 4.70 -11.14
N TYR A 49 18.98 5.37 -10.71
CA TYR A 49 18.94 6.22 -9.52
C TYR A 49 17.87 7.32 -9.64
N GLY A 50 17.79 7.96 -10.81
CA GLY A 50 16.77 9.00 -11.04
C GLY A 50 15.35 8.46 -11.02
N GLU A 51 15.12 7.27 -11.60
CA GLU A 51 13.83 6.60 -11.56
C GLU A 51 13.45 6.22 -10.14
N TYR A 52 14.41 5.68 -9.39
CA TYR A 52 14.22 5.36 -7.97
C TYR A 52 13.74 6.59 -7.19
N HIS A 53 14.43 7.73 -7.35
CA HIS A 53 14.08 8.94 -6.62
C HIS A 53 12.68 9.44 -6.94
N ARG A 54 12.28 9.39 -8.21
CA ARG A 54 10.94 9.83 -8.59
C ARG A 54 9.85 8.93 -8.00
N LEU A 55 10.08 7.62 -8.03
CA LEU A 55 9.12 6.67 -7.46
C LEU A 55 9.06 6.78 -5.95
N ASP A 56 10.19 6.92 -5.31
CA ASP A 56 10.27 7.05 -3.86
C ASP A 56 9.61 8.33 -3.37
N ASN A 57 9.81 9.44 -4.08
CA ASN A 57 9.12 10.69 -3.79
C ASN A 57 7.62 10.58 -3.96
N GLY A 58 7.16 9.83 -4.97
CA GLY A 58 5.73 9.55 -5.15
C GLY A 58 5.15 8.79 -3.97
N LEU A 59 5.88 7.80 -3.49
CA LEU A 59 5.45 7.02 -2.33
C LEU A 59 5.42 7.87 -1.06
N ASP A 60 6.42 8.73 -0.87
CA ASP A 60 6.45 9.65 0.28
C ASP A 60 5.26 10.58 0.30
N ARG A 61 4.82 11.06 -0.86
CA ARG A 61 3.63 11.91 -0.95
C ARG A 61 2.36 11.17 -0.56
N ILE A 62 2.25 9.91 -0.95
CA ILE A 62 1.11 9.07 -0.57
C ILE A 62 1.10 8.86 0.95
N GLU A 63 2.26 8.57 1.54
CA GLU A 63 2.37 8.43 2.99
C GLU A 63 2.02 9.71 3.72
N ALA A 64 2.48 10.85 3.23
CA ALA A 64 2.18 12.14 3.84
C ALA A 64 0.68 12.43 3.81
N GLN A 65 0.02 12.11 2.69
CA GLN A 65 -1.42 12.28 2.57
C GLN A 65 -2.16 11.33 3.52
N ARG A 66 -1.73 10.08 3.60
CA ARG A 66 -2.31 9.13 4.54
C ARG A 66 -2.25 9.65 5.97
N ARG A 67 -1.10 10.19 6.39
CA ARG A 67 -0.97 10.76 7.73
C ARG A 67 -1.89 11.95 7.96
N ARG A 68 -2.06 12.80 6.96
CA ARG A 68 -3.00 13.92 7.05
C ARG A 68 -4.44 13.44 7.18
N ASP A 69 -4.80 12.45 6.37
CA ASP A 69 -6.15 11.90 6.36
C ASP A 69 -6.49 11.19 7.67
N LEU A 70 -5.49 10.68 8.38
CA LEU A 70 -5.67 9.98 9.65
C LEU A 70 -5.71 10.90 10.87
N ARG A 71 -5.66 12.21 10.68
CA ARG A 71 -5.66 13.15 11.82
C ARG A 71 -6.90 13.02 12.70
N ASP A 72 -8.03 12.67 12.11
CA ASP A 72 -9.28 12.44 12.85
C ASP A 72 -9.43 11.02 13.35
N GLY A 73 -8.42 10.18 13.19
CA GLY A 73 -8.35 8.84 13.74
C GLY A 73 -8.66 7.71 12.76
N LYS A 74 -9.24 8.00 11.61
CA LYS A 74 -9.57 6.95 10.63
C LYS A 74 -9.71 7.54 9.23
N LEU A 75 -9.56 6.69 8.22
CA LEU A 75 -9.79 7.07 6.83
C LEU A 75 -11.28 7.07 6.53
N SER A 76 -11.77 8.14 5.92
CA SER A 76 -13.11 8.14 5.35
C SER A 76 -13.13 7.27 4.09
N PRO A 77 -14.32 6.82 3.63
CA PRO A 77 -14.40 6.09 2.36
C PRO A 77 -13.83 6.86 1.17
N ALA A 78 -14.05 8.17 1.12
CA ALA A 78 -13.51 9.01 0.04
C ALA A 78 -11.99 9.09 0.09
N GLU A 79 -11.42 9.27 1.29
CA GLU A 79 -9.97 9.29 1.49
C GLU A 79 -9.33 7.96 1.11
N TYR A 80 -9.96 6.87 1.51
CA TYR A 80 -9.49 5.53 1.18
C TYR A 80 -9.46 5.33 -0.34
N ARG A 81 -10.53 5.70 -1.04
CA ARG A 81 -10.59 5.58 -2.49
C ARG A 81 -9.53 6.43 -3.19
N GLN A 82 -9.30 7.64 -2.69
CA GLN A 82 -8.28 8.51 -3.26
C GLN A 82 -6.88 7.95 -3.08
N LEU A 83 -6.57 7.46 -1.89
CA LEU A 83 -5.28 6.81 -1.62
C LEU A 83 -5.09 5.59 -2.51
N ASN A 84 -6.13 4.78 -2.69
CA ASN A 84 -6.07 3.62 -3.57
C ASN A 84 -5.78 4.01 -5.03
N ARG A 85 -6.40 5.07 -5.51
CA ARG A 85 -6.13 5.55 -6.88
C ARG A 85 -4.68 5.98 -7.03
N GLU A 86 -4.15 6.68 -6.04
CA GLU A 86 -2.77 7.13 -6.07
C GLU A 86 -1.79 5.97 -6.00
N GLU A 87 -2.09 4.98 -5.16
CA GLU A 87 -1.28 3.77 -5.08
C GLU A 87 -1.32 2.97 -6.38
N ASN A 88 -2.48 2.90 -7.03
CA ASN A 88 -2.61 2.23 -8.32
C ASN A 88 -1.74 2.90 -9.38
N ARG A 89 -1.75 4.23 -9.42
CA ARG A 89 -0.89 4.98 -10.36
C ARG A 89 0.58 4.75 -10.08
N LEU A 90 0.96 4.76 -8.82
CA LEU A 90 2.35 4.50 -8.44
C LEU A 90 2.75 3.08 -8.82
N SER A 91 1.88 2.11 -8.57
CA SER A 91 2.12 0.72 -8.93
C SER A 91 2.35 0.57 -10.43
N ASP A 92 1.53 1.23 -11.24
CA ASP A 92 1.69 1.22 -12.68
C ASP A 92 3.02 1.86 -13.09
N ASN A 93 3.38 2.97 -12.48
CA ASN A 93 4.66 3.63 -12.76
C ASN A 93 5.85 2.75 -12.41
N ILE A 94 5.80 2.06 -11.28
CA ILE A 94 6.85 1.11 -10.91
C ILE A 94 6.99 0.03 -11.99
N TYR A 95 5.87 -0.52 -12.42
CA TYR A 95 5.85 -1.55 -13.44
C TYR A 95 6.46 -1.04 -14.76
N PHE A 96 6.01 0.11 -15.23
CA PHE A 96 6.47 0.67 -16.49
C PHE A 96 7.97 1.00 -16.46
N GLN A 97 8.44 1.61 -15.40
CA GLN A 97 9.85 1.97 -15.29
C GLN A 97 10.74 0.73 -15.34
N LYS A 98 10.35 -0.34 -14.65
CA LYS A 98 11.12 -1.57 -14.61
C LYS A 98 11.11 -2.29 -15.96
N HIS A 99 9.98 -2.31 -16.64
CA HIS A 99 9.81 -3.04 -17.90
C HIS A 99 10.38 -2.29 -19.09
N ASP A 100 10.24 -0.97 -19.12
CA ASP A 100 10.86 -0.15 -20.17
C ASP A 100 12.36 -0.33 -20.18
N ARG A 101 12.97 -0.37 -19.01
CA ARG A 101 14.41 -0.57 -18.91
C ARG A 101 14.84 -1.94 -19.43
N GLN A 102 14.06 -2.98 -19.11
CA GLN A 102 14.32 -4.32 -19.63
C GLN A 102 14.19 -4.35 -21.16
N HIS A 103 13.20 -3.67 -21.69
CA HIS A 103 12.97 -3.60 -23.11
C HIS A 103 14.13 -2.89 -23.83
N GLN A 104 14.64 -1.83 -23.26
CA GLN A 104 15.80 -1.11 -23.79
C GLN A 104 17.05 -1.97 -23.82
N ARG A 105 17.21 -2.85 -22.85
CA ARG A 105 18.38 -3.75 -22.80
C ARG A 105 18.38 -4.78 -23.91
N HIS A 106 17.22 -5.13 -24.43
CA HIS A 106 17.10 -6.10 -25.51
C HIS A 106 17.31 -5.51 -26.91
N ARG A 107 17.49 -4.21 -26.98
CA ARG A 107 17.87 -3.56 -28.23
C ARG A 107 19.38 -3.47 -28.33
#